data_3bfd8268add6737d63df65ed7ffb417f
#
_entry.id   3bfd8268add6737d63df65ed7ffb417f
#
_cell.length_a   1.000
_cell.length_b   1.000
_cell.length_c   1.000
_cell.angle_alpha   90.00
_cell.angle_beta   90.00
_cell.angle_gamma   90.00
#
_symmetry.space_group_name_H-M   'P 1'
#
loop_
_entity.id
_entity.type
_entity.pdbx_description
1 polymer ?
#
loop_
_entity_poly.entity_id
_entity_poly.type
_entity_poly.pdbx_seq_one_letter_code
_entity_poly.pdbx_strand_id
1 'polypeptide(L)'
;MRMEYEGLDIATNDNAYVPAEDSFLAAETIKEELDSFEGSVSVADIGCGSGILGLVAGTNPNVDKVVFADISDDALKLCQMNVDRNCPVVRANCIVKKSDLFSDVSGNFDLIIFNAPYLPDKDNSKMAGTWYGGKTGIEVSVDFLRQAVNHMNDESRIIIVESSFGDIDTLNREISNLGLYVSREKRQHISFEDIIVMVLGRADWFGS
;
A
#
# COMPACT_ATOMS: atom_id res chain seq x y z
N MET A 1 16.58 -11.32 -8.44
CA MET A 1 17.00 -10.21 -9.33
C MET A 1 17.19 -8.93 -8.51
N ARG A 2 17.61 -7.85 -9.14
CA ARG A 2 17.77 -6.52 -8.50
C ARG A 2 17.31 -5.44 -9.45
N MET A 3 16.75 -4.38 -8.91
CA MET A 3 16.43 -3.15 -9.62
C MET A 3 16.86 -1.94 -8.80
N GLU A 4 17.18 -0.85 -9.46
CA GLU A 4 17.39 0.44 -8.84
C GLU A 4 16.16 1.32 -9.06
N TYR A 5 15.68 1.96 -8.01
CA TYR A 5 14.56 2.91 -8.09
C TYR A 5 14.86 4.12 -7.19
N GLU A 6 15.13 5.27 -7.82
CA GLU A 6 15.39 6.56 -7.14
C GLU A 6 16.45 6.48 -6.01
N GLY A 7 17.53 5.76 -6.28
CA GLY A 7 18.62 5.58 -5.32
C GLY A 7 18.40 4.44 -4.31
N LEU A 8 17.29 3.73 -4.37
CA LEU A 8 17.03 2.52 -3.61
C LEU A 8 17.50 1.28 -4.39
N ASP A 9 18.26 0.39 -3.73
CA ASP A 9 18.66 -0.94 -4.23
C ASP A 9 17.63 -2.00 -3.80
N ILE A 10 16.70 -2.34 -4.69
CA ILE A 10 15.61 -3.26 -4.42
C ILE A 10 15.92 -4.65 -4.98
N ALA A 11 16.10 -5.62 -4.08
CA ALA A 11 16.11 -7.02 -4.46
C ALA A 11 14.70 -7.51 -4.76
N THR A 12 14.57 -8.38 -5.76
CA THR A 12 13.33 -9.05 -6.14
C THR A 12 13.57 -10.55 -6.26
N ASN A 13 12.53 -11.35 -6.04
CA ASN A 13 12.55 -12.79 -6.26
C ASN A 13 11.21 -13.27 -6.83
N ASP A 14 11.16 -14.52 -7.26
CA ASP A 14 9.96 -15.10 -7.86
C ASP A 14 8.87 -15.49 -6.84
N ASN A 15 9.14 -15.37 -5.53
CA ASN A 15 8.22 -15.73 -4.44
C ASN A 15 7.47 -14.52 -3.88
N ALA A 16 7.79 -13.30 -4.35
CA ALA A 16 7.11 -12.07 -3.97
C ALA A 16 6.79 -11.25 -5.22
N TYR A 17 5.81 -10.37 -5.10
CA TYR A 17 5.47 -9.45 -6.19
C TYR A 17 6.70 -8.65 -6.63
N VAL A 18 6.98 -8.69 -7.93
CA VAL A 18 8.04 -7.86 -8.52
C VAL A 18 7.46 -6.49 -8.83
N PRO A 19 8.01 -5.40 -8.28
CA PRO A 19 7.50 -4.05 -8.53
C PRO A 19 7.41 -3.76 -10.03
N ALA A 20 6.28 -3.23 -10.44
CA ALA A 20 5.95 -2.90 -11.82
C ALA A 20 5.34 -1.48 -11.90
N GLU A 21 4.66 -1.17 -12.99
CA GLU A 21 4.08 0.14 -13.26
C GLU A 21 3.10 0.61 -12.17
N ASP A 22 2.35 -0.30 -11.58
CA ASP A 22 1.45 -0.05 -10.45
C ASP A 22 2.22 0.46 -9.21
N SER A 23 3.32 -0.22 -8.88
CA SER A 23 4.19 0.17 -7.77
C SER A 23 4.84 1.53 -8.01
N PHE A 24 5.21 1.85 -9.26
CA PHE A 24 5.82 3.14 -9.57
C PHE A 24 4.81 4.28 -9.54
N LEU A 25 3.59 4.07 -10.02
CA LEU A 25 2.50 5.05 -9.92
C LEU A 25 2.12 5.32 -8.46
N ALA A 26 2.08 4.26 -7.64
CA ALA A 26 1.86 4.39 -6.20
C ALA A 26 3.01 5.14 -5.51
N ALA A 27 4.27 4.80 -5.82
CA ALA A 27 5.45 5.46 -5.26
C ALA A 27 5.48 6.98 -5.55
N GLU A 28 5.11 7.36 -6.78
CA GLU A 28 4.97 8.78 -7.15
C GLU A 28 3.87 9.47 -6.35
N THR A 29 2.71 8.81 -6.18
CA THR A 29 1.60 9.33 -5.38
C THR A 29 1.99 9.47 -3.91
N ILE A 30 2.71 8.50 -3.33
CA ILE A 30 3.21 8.54 -1.96
C ILE A 30 4.08 9.77 -1.73
N LYS A 31 5.01 10.07 -2.63
CA LYS A 31 5.88 11.25 -2.50
C LYS A 31 5.08 12.56 -2.52
N GLU A 32 4.14 12.69 -3.46
CA GLU A 32 3.29 13.88 -3.55
C GLU A 32 2.42 14.08 -2.29
N GLU A 33 1.89 12.99 -1.72
CA GLU A 33 1.12 13.09 -0.48
C GLU A 33 2.02 13.45 0.71
N LEU A 34 3.21 12.85 0.82
CA LEU A 34 4.16 13.15 1.91
C LEU A 34 4.64 14.60 1.90
N ASP A 35 4.76 15.22 0.74
CA ASP A 35 5.12 16.64 0.61
C ASP A 35 4.08 17.61 1.23
N SER A 36 2.86 17.13 1.46
CA SER A 36 1.77 17.91 2.03
C SER A 36 1.62 17.75 3.55
N PHE A 37 2.29 16.76 4.16
CA PHE A 37 2.28 16.60 5.62
C PHE A 37 3.25 17.55 6.29
N GLU A 38 2.81 18.16 7.39
CA GLU A 38 3.65 18.97 8.27
C GLU A 38 4.07 18.14 9.49
N GLY A 39 5.37 18.17 9.83
CA GLY A 39 5.92 17.49 11.00
C GLY A 39 6.24 16.01 10.77
N SER A 40 6.24 15.26 11.87
CA SER A 40 6.61 13.84 11.89
C SER A 40 5.49 12.96 11.35
N VAL A 41 5.83 12.05 10.44
CA VAL A 41 4.89 11.16 9.74
C VAL A 41 5.20 9.69 10.07
N SER A 42 4.17 8.96 10.47
CA SER A 42 4.19 7.51 10.64
C SER A 42 3.50 6.80 9.47
N VAL A 43 4.14 5.79 8.90
CA VAL A 43 3.67 5.08 7.70
C VAL A 43 3.43 3.61 8.01
N ALA A 44 2.36 3.04 7.45
CA ALA A 44 2.14 1.59 7.38
C ALA A 44 2.06 1.15 5.92
N ASP A 45 2.92 0.21 5.54
CA ASP A 45 2.93 -0.47 4.24
C ASP A 45 2.38 -1.90 4.46
N ILE A 46 1.12 -2.10 4.13
CA ILE A 46 0.38 -3.34 4.37
C ILE A 46 0.38 -4.18 3.09
N GLY A 47 0.66 -5.48 3.20
CA GLY A 47 0.98 -6.32 2.04
C GLY A 47 2.26 -5.85 1.36
N CYS A 48 3.28 -5.56 2.14
CA CYS A 48 4.46 -4.80 1.70
C CYS A 48 5.30 -5.49 0.62
N GLY A 49 5.18 -6.80 0.43
CA GLY A 49 5.94 -7.55 -0.58
C GLY A 49 7.45 -7.33 -0.47
N SER A 50 8.05 -6.68 -1.47
CA SER A 50 9.47 -6.30 -1.46
C SER A 50 9.80 -5.13 -0.54
N GLY A 51 8.78 -4.41 -0.02
CA GLY A 51 8.92 -3.22 0.80
C GLY A 51 9.19 -1.93 0.01
N ILE A 52 9.08 -1.94 -1.32
CA ILE A 52 9.45 -0.77 -2.14
C ILE A 52 8.67 0.49 -1.76
N LEU A 53 7.36 0.38 -1.51
CA LEU A 53 6.51 1.54 -1.25
C LEU A 53 6.83 2.19 0.10
N GLY A 54 6.95 1.37 1.14
CA GLY A 54 7.37 1.85 2.45
C GLY A 54 8.81 2.37 2.46
N LEU A 55 9.72 1.79 1.68
CA LEU A 55 11.08 2.31 1.52
C LEU A 55 11.09 3.67 0.83
N VAL A 56 10.31 3.85 -0.24
CA VAL A 56 10.13 5.16 -0.89
C VAL A 56 9.60 6.17 0.12
N ALA A 57 8.57 5.82 0.89
CA ALA A 57 8.07 6.70 1.95
C ALA A 57 9.17 7.05 2.97
N GLY A 58 9.95 6.07 3.41
CA GLY A 58 11.02 6.25 4.37
C GLY A 58 12.22 7.08 3.91
N THR A 59 12.32 7.45 2.62
CA THR A 59 13.32 8.40 2.12
C THR A 59 12.92 9.85 2.42
N ASN A 60 11.64 10.13 2.65
CA ASN A 60 11.17 11.47 3.00
C ASN A 60 11.66 11.86 4.40
N PRO A 61 12.28 13.04 4.58
CA PRO A 61 12.87 13.45 5.85
C PRO A 61 11.86 13.63 6.99
N ASN A 62 10.57 13.79 6.68
CA ASN A 62 9.51 13.91 7.66
C ASN A 62 8.99 12.55 8.15
N VAL A 63 9.37 11.43 7.51
CA VAL A 63 8.94 10.10 7.93
C VAL A 63 9.87 9.56 9.01
N ASP A 64 9.34 9.42 10.23
CA ASP A 64 10.09 8.89 11.37
C ASP A 64 9.97 7.38 11.52
N LYS A 65 8.88 6.81 11.08
CA LYS A 65 8.56 5.39 11.27
C LYS A 65 7.86 4.80 10.06
N VAL A 66 8.31 3.61 9.64
CA VAL A 66 7.62 2.78 8.67
C VAL A 66 7.40 1.39 9.25
N VAL A 67 6.15 0.93 9.28
CA VAL A 67 5.79 -0.45 9.60
C VAL A 67 5.47 -1.17 8.31
N PHE A 68 6.23 -2.21 8.00
CA PHE A 68 6.00 -3.11 6.88
C PHE A 68 5.30 -4.36 7.41
N ALA A 69 4.16 -4.69 6.85
CA ALA A 69 3.40 -5.86 7.26
C ALA A 69 3.05 -6.73 6.04
N ASP A 70 3.21 -8.04 6.17
CA ASP A 70 2.83 -9.01 5.15
C ASP A 70 2.47 -10.34 5.80
N ILE A 71 1.62 -11.12 5.16
CA ILE A 71 1.26 -12.47 5.59
C ILE A 71 2.32 -13.50 5.19
N SER A 72 3.08 -13.24 4.13
CA SER A 72 4.07 -14.13 3.55
C SER A 72 5.42 -14.00 4.24
N ASP A 73 5.93 -15.11 4.80
CA ASP A 73 7.27 -15.15 5.37
C ASP A 73 8.38 -14.86 4.34
N ASP A 74 8.16 -15.20 3.07
CA ASP A 74 9.14 -14.95 2.00
C ASP A 74 9.15 -13.47 1.59
N ALA A 75 7.99 -12.82 1.55
CA ALA A 75 7.88 -11.38 1.37
C ALA A 75 8.58 -10.62 2.51
N LEU A 76 8.34 -11.01 3.76
CA LEU A 76 8.99 -10.39 4.93
C LEU A 76 10.50 -10.53 4.93
N LYS A 77 11.04 -11.70 4.56
CA LYS A 77 12.50 -11.89 4.41
C LYS A 77 13.08 -10.98 3.34
N LEU A 78 12.37 -10.86 2.20
CA LEU A 78 12.77 -9.98 1.10
C LEU A 78 12.71 -8.51 1.52
N CYS A 79 11.62 -8.10 2.16
CA CYS A 79 11.44 -6.76 2.70
C CYS A 79 12.55 -6.41 3.70
N GLN A 80 12.82 -7.27 4.69
CA GLN A 80 13.90 -7.04 5.67
C GLN A 80 15.26 -6.88 4.98
N MET A 81 15.57 -7.73 4.00
CA MET A 81 16.81 -7.61 3.24
C MET A 81 16.90 -6.26 2.49
N ASN A 82 15.79 -5.77 1.94
CA ASN A 82 15.73 -4.48 1.27
C ASN A 82 15.83 -3.31 2.26
N VAL A 83 15.21 -3.40 3.43
CA VAL A 83 15.38 -2.43 4.53
C VAL A 83 16.86 -2.33 4.93
N ASP A 84 17.52 -3.47 5.19
CA ASP A 84 18.92 -3.49 5.62
C ASP A 84 19.87 -2.89 4.57
N ARG A 85 19.58 -3.09 3.29
CA ARG A 85 20.38 -2.54 2.17
C ARG A 85 20.24 -1.03 2.02
N ASN A 86 19.05 -0.51 2.30
CA ASN A 86 18.72 0.90 2.08
C ASN A 86 18.84 1.75 3.35
N CYS A 87 19.31 1.20 4.47
CA CYS A 87 19.53 1.95 5.72
C CYS A 87 20.39 3.21 5.58
N PRO A 88 21.32 3.36 4.61
CA PRO A 88 22.04 4.61 4.43
C PRO A 88 21.19 5.76 3.85
N VAL A 89 20.10 5.45 3.15
CA VAL A 89 19.22 6.43 2.48
C VAL A 89 17.87 6.55 3.19
N VAL A 90 17.34 5.47 3.75
CA VAL A 90 16.10 5.44 4.52
C VAL A 90 16.40 5.77 5.97
N ARG A 91 15.92 6.92 6.44
CA ARG A 91 16.18 7.42 7.81
C ARG A 91 15.12 7.01 8.83
N ALA A 92 13.97 6.60 8.36
CA ALA A 92 12.87 6.16 9.19
C ALA A 92 13.23 4.92 10.02
N ASN A 93 12.63 4.79 11.21
CA ASN A 93 12.66 3.56 11.98
C ASN A 93 11.78 2.50 11.29
N CYS A 94 12.40 1.52 10.63
CA CYS A 94 11.73 0.47 9.88
C CYS A 94 11.44 -0.73 10.79
N ILE A 95 10.19 -1.18 10.81
CA ILE A 95 9.73 -2.35 11.56
C ILE A 95 9.08 -3.31 10.57
N VAL A 96 9.65 -4.50 10.39
CA VAL A 96 9.08 -5.56 9.54
C VAL A 96 8.35 -6.57 10.41
N LYS A 97 7.08 -6.85 10.10
CA LYS A 97 6.21 -7.64 10.95
C LYS A 97 5.29 -8.56 10.16
N LYS A 98 5.14 -9.81 10.62
CA LYS A 98 4.13 -10.72 10.08
C LYS A 98 2.75 -10.30 10.55
N SER A 99 1.81 -10.12 9.62
CA SER A 99 0.43 -9.77 9.92
C SER A 99 -0.48 -10.14 8.75
N ASP A 100 -1.68 -10.64 9.06
CA ASP A 100 -2.76 -10.68 8.10
C ASP A 100 -3.48 -9.33 8.16
N LEU A 101 -3.25 -8.50 7.17
CA LEU A 101 -3.62 -7.07 7.17
C LEU A 101 -3.16 -6.40 8.48
N PHE A 102 -4.09 -5.93 9.31
CA PHE A 102 -3.78 -5.26 10.59
C PHE A 102 -3.87 -6.17 11.82
N SER A 103 -4.08 -7.49 11.69
CA SER A 103 -4.30 -8.38 12.84
C SER A 103 -3.23 -8.27 13.92
N ASP A 104 -1.99 -8.04 13.54
CA ASP A 104 -0.83 -7.89 14.44
C ASP A 104 -0.21 -6.49 14.40
N VAL A 105 -0.74 -5.57 13.61
CA VAL A 105 -0.30 -4.17 13.53
C VAL A 105 -1.09 -3.34 14.52
N SER A 106 -0.41 -2.53 15.34
CA SER A 106 -1.03 -1.69 16.36
C SER A 106 -0.61 -0.24 16.22
N GLY A 107 -1.46 0.66 16.71
CA GLY A 107 -1.26 2.11 16.65
C GLY A 107 -1.95 2.73 15.45
N ASN A 108 -1.85 4.06 15.37
CA ASN A 108 -2.38 4.84 14.26
C ASN A 108 -1.23 5.31 13.37
N PHE A 109 -1.56 5.58 12.11
CA PHE A 109 -0.61 5.99 11.09
C PHE A 109 -1.15 7.18 10.33
N ASP A 110 -0.25 8.07 9.93
CA ASP A 110 -0.59 9.26 9.15
C ASP A 110 -0.76 8.92 7.67
N LEU A 111 0.00 7.94 7.18
CA LEU A 111 -0.13 7.38 5.84
C LEU A 111 -0.20 5.86 5.89
N ILE A 112 -1.25 5.29 5.30
CA ILE A 112 -1.43 3.85 5.15
C ILE A 112 -1.38 3.51 3.67
N ILE A 113 -0.55 2.54 3.29
CA ILE A 113 -0.31 2.15 1.90
C ILE A 113 -0.75 0.70 1.73
N PHE A 114 -1.46 0.43 0.65
CA PHE A 114 -1.84 -0.92 0.26
C PHE A 114 -1.84 -1.07 -1.27
N ASN A 115 -0.84 -1.79 -1.77
CA ASN A 115 -0.87 -2.28 -3.16
C ASN A 115 -1.58 -3.63 -3.13
N ALA A 116 -2.89 -3.61 -3.31
CA ALA A 116 -3.77 -4.76 -3.16
C ALA A 116 -3.46 -5.87 -4.18
N PRO A 117 -3.71 -7.15 -3.86
CA PRO A 117 -3.95 -8.15 -4.89
C PRO A 117 -5.33 -7.85 -5.52
N TYR A 118 -5.35 -7.30 -6.73
CA TYR A 118 -6.55 -6.74 -7.37
C TYR A 118 -7.09 -7.53 -8.57
N LEU A 119 -6.44 -8.64 -8.96
CA LEU A 119 -6.94 -9.44 -10.08
C LEU A 119 -8.13 -10.30 -9.66
N PRO A 120 -9.25 -10.29 -10.43
CA PRO A 120 -10.38 -11.15 -10.15
C PRO A 120 -10.04 -12.62 -10.40
N ASP A 121 -10.27 -13.50 -9.43
CA ASP A 121 -10.16 -14.96 -9.60
C ASP A 121 -11.51 -15.54 -10.08
N LYS A 122 -11.69 -15.64 -11.38
CA LYS A 122 -12.89 -16.20 -11.99
C LYS A 122 -12.98 -17.73 -11.90
N ASP A 123 -11.87 -18.43 -11.66
CA ASP A 123 -11.76 -19.87 -11.77
C ASP A 123 -11.50 -20.61 -10.45
N ASN A 124 -11.49 -19.92 -9.29
CA ASN A 124 -11.07 -20.47 -8.00
C ASN A 124 -9.71 -21.21 -8.11
N SER A 125 -8.78 -20.65 -8.86
CA SER A 125 -7.49 -21.26 -9.08
C SER A 125 -6.74 -21.36 -7.75
N LYS A 126 -6.17 -22.53 -7.44
CA LYS A 126 -5.41 -22.77 -6.21
C LYS A 126 -4.09 -21.99 -6.13
N MET A 127 -3.83 -21.09 -7.08
CA MET A 127 -2.72 -20.13 -7.06
C MET A 127 -3.08 -18.84 -6.31
N ALA A 128 -4.08 -18.91 -5.44
CA ALA A 128 -4.47 -17.83 -4.55
C ALA A 128 -3.31 -17.48 -3.62
N GLY A 129 -2.86 -16.26 -3.64
CA GLY A 129 -1.95 -15.80 -2.62
C GLY A 129 -1.32 -14.44 -2.87
N THR A 130 -0.97 -14.09 -4.09
CA THR A 130 -0.19 -12.86 -4.31
C THR A 130 -0.84 -11.90 -5.32
N TRP A 131 -1.78 -12.38 -6.13
CA TRP A 131 -2.29 -11.65 -7.29
C TRP A 131 -3.81 -11.47 -7.30
N TYR A 132 -4.54 -12.35 -6.60
CA TYR A 132 -6.00 -12.40 -6.68
C TYR A 132 -6.66 -11.72 -5.49
N GLY A 133 -7.41 -10.67 -5.78
CA GLY A 133 -8.18 -9.88 -4.81
C GLY A 133 -9.55 -10.48 -4.45
N GLY A 134 -9.79 -11.75 -4.81
CA GLY A 134 -11.06 -12.43 -4.64
C GLY A 134 -11.86 -12.53 -5.93
N LYS A 135 -13.14 -12.90 -5.83
CA LYS A 135 -14.01 -13.21 -6.97
C LYS A 135 -14.28 -12.00 -7.87
N THR A 136 -14.42 -10.83 -7.28
CA THR A 136 -14.64 -9.54 -7.97
C THR A 136 -13.39 -8.67 -8.01
N GLY A 137 -12.28 -9.13 -7.40
CA GLY A 137 -11.00 -8.43 -7.36
C GLY A 137 -10.87 -7.39 -6.26
N ILE A 138 -11.91 -7.13 -5.47
CA ILE A 138 -11.93 -6.07 -4.44
C ILE A 138 -12.12 -6.59 -3.01
N GLU A 139 -12.32 -7.88 -2.82
CA GLU A 139 -12.68 -8.44 -1.50
C GLU A 139 -11.60 -8.17 -0.46
N VAL A 140 -10.34 -8.36 -0.85
CA VAL A 140 -9.20 -8.09 0.04
C VAL A 140 -9.07 -6.60 0.34
N SER A 141 -9.33 -5.75 -0.64
CA SER A 141 -9.33 -4.29 -0.49
C SER A 141 -10.40 -3.80 0.47
N VAL A 142 -11.60 -4.37 0.38
CA VAL A 142 -12.70 -4.05 1.30
C VAL A 142 -12.36 -4.49 2.72
N ASP A 143 -11.81 -5.69 2.92
CA ASP A 143 -11.40 -6.16 4.24
C ASP A 143 -10.23 -5.36 4.82
N PHE A 144 -9.30 -4.93 3.96
CA PHE A 144 -8.24 -3.98 4.34
C PHE A 144 -8.84 -2.65 4.82
N LEU A 145 -9.72 -2.01 4.04
CA LEU A 145 -10.33 -0.71 4.38
C LEU A 145 -11.11 -0.76 5.70
N ARG A 146 -11.87 -1.85 5.95
CA ARG A 146 -12.58 -2.06 7.21
C ARG A 146 -11.68 -2.09 8.44
N GLN A 147 -10.45 -2.59 8.28
CA GLN A 147 -9.46 -2.58 9.35
C GLN A 147 -8.72 -1.24 9.41
N ALA A 148 -8.29 -0.71 8.26
CA ALA A 148 -7.49 0.50 8.15
C ALA A 148 -8.13 1.72 8.82
N VAL A 149 -9.45 1.88 8.75
CA VAL A 149 -10.18 3.00 9.38
C VAL A 149 -9.96 3.08 10.89
N ASN A 150 -9.65 1.96 11.55
CA ASN A 150 -9.37 1.92 12.99
C ASN A 150 -7.92 2.30 13.33
N HIS A 151 -7.08 2.46 12.31
CA HIS A 151 -5.67 2.81 12.43
C HIS A 151 -5.35 4.20 11.85
N MET A 152 -6.37 4.98 11.55
CA MET A 152 -6.25 6.35 11.04
C MET A 152 -6.36 7.36 12.18
N ASN A 153 -5.56 8.42 12.10
CA ASN A 153 -5.79 9.70 12.77
C ASN A 153 -6.78 10.55 11.94
N ASP A 154 -7.17 11.73 12.40
CA ASP A 154 -8.13 12.57 11.70
C ASP A 154 -7.62 13.05 10.32
N GLU A 155 -6.33 13.37 10.22
CA GLU A 155 -5.68 13.84 8.99
C GLU A 155 -5.04 12.71 8.15
N SER A 156 -5.21 11.47 8.58
CA SER A 156 -4.58 10.32 7.91
C SER A 156 -5.09 10.15 6.50
N ARG A 157 -4.23 9.59 5.67
CA ARG A 157 -4.54 9.20 4.29
C ARG A 157 -4.28 7.73 4.07
N ILE A 158 -5.08 7.12 3.22
CA ILE A 158 -4.87 5.78 2.70
C ILE A 158 -4.54 5.92 1.21
N ILE A 159 -3.47 5.27 0.77
CA ILE A 159 -3.18 5.07 -0.65
C ILE A 159 -3.45 3.61 -0.97
N ILE A 160 -4.40 3.37 -1.87
CA ILE A 160 -4.75 2.04 -2.33
C ILE A 160 -4.59 1.94 -3.84
N VAL A 161 -4.08 0.80 -4.31
CA VAL A 161 -3.89 0.51 -5.73
C VAL A 161 -4.87 -0.56 -6.16
N GLU A 162 -5.54 -0.31 -7.26
CA GLU A 162 -6.58 -1.17 -7.83
C GLU A 162 -6.43 -1.31 -9.34
N SER A 163 -7.14 -2.26 -9.92
CA SER A 163 -7.29 -2.42 -11.35
C SER A 163 -8.72 -2.15 -11.81
N SER A 164 -8.85 -1.60 -13.02
CA SER A 164 -10.15 -1.45 -13.69
C SER A 164 -10.87 -2.78 -13.96
N PHE A 165 -10.22 -3.91 -13.77
CA PHE A 165 -10.85 -5.23 -13.82
C PHE A 165 -11.66 -5.57 -12.56
N GLY A 166 -11.38 -4.90 -11.42
CA GLY A 166 -12.15 -5.02 -10.20
C GLY A 166 -13.50 -4.32 -10.26
N ASP A 167 -14.40 -4.67 -9.34
CA ASP A 167 -15.70 -3.99 -9.20
C ASP A 167 -15.51 -2.64 -8.45
N ILE A 168 -14.97 -1.66 -9.18
CA ILE A 168 -14.64 -0.33 -8.64
C ILE A 168 -15.90 0.41 -8.16
N ASP A 169 -17.05 0.19 -8.78
CA ASP A 169 -18.30 0.83 -8.34
C ASP A 169 -18.73 0.33 -6.96
N THR A 170 -18.55 -0.97 -6.70
CA THR A 170 -18.80 -1.53 -5.37
C THR A 170 -17.74 -1.05 -4.37
N LEU A 171 -16.47 -1.00 -4.74
CA LEU A 171 -15.41 -0.48 -3.87
C LEU A 171 -15.69 0.98 -3.45
N ASN A 172 -16.09 1.85 -4.38
CA ASN A 172 -16.43 3.25 -4.09
C ASN A 172 -17.62 3.37 -3.11
N ARG A 173 -18.60 2.46 -3.20
CA ARG A 173 -19.69 2.40 -2.22
C ARG A 173 -19.20 1.98 -0.84
N GLU A 174 -18.32 0.98 -0.76
CA GLU A 174 -17.74 0.55 0.52
C GLU A 174 -16.85 1.63 1.15
N ILE A 175 -16.06 2.35 0.34
CA ILE A 175 -15.29 3.52 0.79
C ILE A 175 -16.23 4.54 1.46
N SER A 176 -17.33 4.90 0.79
CA SER A 176 -18.30 5.85 1.32
C SER A 176 -19.01 5.34 2.58
N ASN A 177 -19.36 4.04 2.64
CA ASN A 177 -20.00 3.41 3.80
C ASN A 177 -19.08 3.41 5.04
N LEU A 178 -17.76 3.42 4.84
CA LEU A 178 -16.77 3.49 5.91
C LEU A 178 -16.47 4.93 6.37
N GLY A 179 -17.18 5.94 5.85
CA GLY A 179 -16.94 7.34 6.16
C GLY A 179 -15.63 7.87 5.53
N LEU A 180 -15.18 7.23 4.46
CA LEU A 180 -14.05 7.68 3.66
C LEU A 180 -14.52 8.34 2.36
N TYR A 181 -13.62 9.14 1.76
CA TYR A 181 -13.85 9.72 0.44
C TYR A 181 -12.56 9.67 -0.37
N VAL A 182 -12.69 9.61 -1.69
CA VAL A 182 -11.55 9.69 -2.61
C VAL A 182 -11.18 11.16 -2.77
N SER A 183 -10.03 11.56 -2.22
CA SER A 183 -9.52 12.93 -2.33
C SER A 183 -8.78 13.17 -3.65
N ARG A 184 -8.14 12.12 -4.15
CA ARG A 184 -7.38 12.12 -5.41
C ARG A 184 -7.41 10.74 -6.04
N GLU A 185 -7.38 10.71 -7.37
CA GLU A 185 -7.24 9.50 -8.15
C GLU A 185 -6.24 9.74 -9.28
N LYS A 186 -5.33 8.77 -9.50
CA LYS A 186 -4.48 8.70 -10.68
C LYS A 186 -4.78 7.41 -11.42
N ARG A 187 -4.79 7.49 -12.75
CA ARG A 187 -4.95 6.32 -13.63
C ARG A 187 -3.83 6.23 -14.63
N GLN A 188 -3.36 5.03 -14.87
CA GLN A 188 -2.40 4.71 -15.91
C GLN A 188 -2.89 3.52 -16.71
N HIS A 189 -3.03 3.71 -18.04
CA HIS A 189 -3.40 2.61 -18.93
C HIS A 189 -2.20 1.71 -19.20
N ILE A 190 -2.35 0.41 -18.92
CA ILE A 190 -1.32 -0.62 -19.11
C ILE A 190 -1.95 -1.79 -19.86
N SER A 191 -1.54 -1.99 -21.11
CA SER A 191 -2.00 -3.09 -21.96
C SER A 191 -3.52 -3.15 -22.13
N PHE A 192 -4.25 -3.80 -21.23
CA PHE A 192 -5.70 -4.03 -21.33
C PHE A 192 -6.48 -3.55 -20.10
N GLU A 193 -5.81 -2.92 -19.15
CA GLU A 193 -6.39 -2.43 -17.90
C GLU A 193 -5.90 -1.03 -17.56
N ASP A 194 -6.64 -0.34 -16.72
CA ASP A 194 -6.16 0.85 -16.06
C ASP A 194 -5.77 0.48 -14.62
N ILE A 195 -4.54 0.80 -14.24
CA ILE A 195 -4.13 0.84 -12.85
C ILE A 195 -4.67 2.13 -12.25
N ILE A 196 -5.31 2.00 -11.10
CA ILE A 196 -5.99 3.09 -10.39
C ILE A 196 -5.33 3.24 -9.02
N VAL A 197 -4.70 4.38 -8.77
CA VAL A 197 -4.20 4.74 -7.44
C VAL A 197 -5.14 5.76 -6.84
N MET A 198 -5.77 5.40 -5.72
CA MET A 198 -6.69 6.27 -4.99
C MET A 198 -6.08 6.73 -3.68
N VAL A 199 -6.22 8.02 -3.39
CA VAL A 199 -5.92 8.61 -2.08
C VAL A 199 -7.22 8.84 -1.36
N LEU A 200 -7.38 8.24 -0.18
CA LEU A 200 -8.58 8.33 0.62
C LEU A 200 -8.32 9.15 1.89
N GLY A 201 -9.31 9.95 2.30
CA GLY A 201 -9.35 10.65 3.56
C GLY A 201 -10.63 10.40 4.33
N ARG A 202 -10.73 10.85 5.58
CA ARG A 202 -11.96 10.79 6.38
C ARG A 202 -12.95 11.86 5.95
N ALA A 203 -14.23 11.51 5.81
CA ALA A 203 -15.28 12.43 5.38
C ALA A 203 -15.57 13.53 6.42
N ASP A 204 -15.29 13.29 7.69
CA ASP A 204 -15.60 14.21 8.78
C ASP A 204 -14.66 15.42 8.84
N TRP A 205 -13.57 15.41 8.07
CA TRP A 205 -12.61 16.52 7.99
C TRP A 205 -13.14 17.80 7.31
N PHE A 206 -14.25 17.73 6.57
CA PHE A 206 -14.83 18.88 5.86
C PHE A 206 -15.90 19.66 6.66
N GLY A 207 -16.03 19.45 7.95
CA GLY A 207 -17.17 19.92 8.76
C GLY A 207 -16.87 20.77 9.98
N SER A 208 -15.73 21.45 10.05
CA SER A 208 -15.51 22.44 11.15
C SER A 208 -14.87 23.73 10.67
#